data_64d12cbe9ab6885eb0ef59bd9625fa72
#
_entry.id   64d12cbe9ab6885eb0ef59bd9625fa72
#
_cell.length_a   1.000
_cell.length_b   1.000
_cell.length_c   1.000
_cell.angle_alpha   90.00
_cell.angle_beta   90.00
_cell.angle_gamma   90.00
#
_symmetry.space_group_name_H-M   'P 1'
#
loop_
_entity.id
_entity.type
_entity.pdbx_description
1 polymer ?
#
loop_
_entity_poly.entity_id
_entity_poly.type
_entity_poly.pdbx_seq_one_letter_code
_entity_poly.pdbx_strand_id
1 'polypeptide(L)'
;AIQYIPAPAGPVGVDGVIKFDDYVGTMADGTLATEFEAGSIKLNVVVDTDKKMAVDANSASFGTADAQIKYTTRFKTGATSGDKSGLKLTVGAKGTIKIAVRTGSNSKVRNLKVVKSGLEVLTCTLDESTQKHTVGDITYYDYFTAEVEAGEYDLTYDAGAVNIYAIEYI
;
A
#
# COMPACT_ATOMS: atom_id res chain seq x y z
N ALA A 1 4.43 -49.55 9.21
CA ALA A 1 5.19 -48.30 9.09
C ALA A 1 4.24 -47.16 8.65
N ILE A 2 4.24 -46.04 9.36
CA ILE A 2 3.47 -44.87 8.97
C ILE A 2 4.38 -44.05 8.05
N GLN A 3 3.98 -43.92 6.78
CA GLN A 3 4.70 -43.12 5.82
C GLN A 3 4.25 -41.64 5.98
N TYR A 4 5.16 -40.78 6.35
CA TYR A 4 4.92 -39.33 6.32
C TYR A 4 4.91 -38.87 4.85
N ILE A 5 3.75 -38.44 4.38
CA ILE A 5 3.62 -37.76 3.07
C ILE A 5 3.63 -36.26 3.40
N PRO A 6 4.68 -35.49 3.05
CA PRO A 6 4.67 -34.04 3.26
C PRO A 6 3.51 -33.43 2.47
N ALA A 7 2.88 -32.42 3.09
CA ALA A 7 1.88 -31.65 2.37
C ALA A 7 2.51 -31.04 1.11
N PRO A 8 1.76 -30.96 -0.02
CA PRO A 8 2.27 -30.30 -1.22
C PRO A 8 2.72 -28.88 -0.88
N ALA A 9 3.86 -28.46 -1.46
CA ALA A 9 4.34 -27.11 -1.32
C ALA A 9 3.26 -26.14 -1.81
N GLY A 10 3.02 -25.06 -1.06
CA GLY A 10 2.11 -23.99 -1.46
C GLY A 10 2.59 -23.31 -2.76
N PRO A 11 1.75 -22.42 -3.36
CA PRO A 11 2.14 -21.68 -4.55
C PRO A 11 3.41 -20.85 -4.27
N VAL A 12 4.31 -20.82 -5.25
CA VAL A 12 5.54 -20.02 -5.20
C VAL A 12 5.17 -18.56 -5.53
N GLY A 13 5.60 -17.63 -4.69
CA GLY A 13 5.42 -16.21 -4.94
C GLY A 13 6.31 -15.71 -6.09
N VAL A 14 5.83 -14.72 -6.78
CA VAL A 14 6.56 -13.97 -7.81
C VAL A 14 6.65 -12.53 -7.35
N ASP A 15 7.86 -12.03 -7.21
CA ASP A 15 8.12 -10.65 -6.82
C ASP A 15 7.42 -9.66 -7.78
N GLY A 16 6.94 -8.56 -7.24
CA GLY A 16 6.29 -7.54 -8.04
C GLY A 16 6.05 -6.24 -7.27
N VAL A 17 5.97 -5.15 -8.00
CA VAL A 17 5.72 -3.82 -7.43
C VAL A 17 4.57 -3.16 -8.18
N ILE A 18 3.46 -2.92 -7.50
CA ILE A 18 2.44 -1.98 -7.95
C ILE A 18 2.97 -0.58 -7.61
N LYS A 19 3.35 0.18 -8.63
CA LYS A 19 3.96 1.49 -8.50
C LYS A 19 3.09 2.51 -9.22
N PHE A 20 2.56 3.49 -8.49
CA PHE A 20 1.60 4.42 -9.07
C PHE A 20 2.22 5.41 -10.06
N ASP A 21 3.54 5.53 -10.12
CA ASP A 21 4.25 6.25 -11.19
C ASP A 21 3.90 5.70 -12.59
N ASP A 22 3.50 4.43 -12.68
CA ASP A 22 3.15 3.75 -13.95
C ASP A 22 1.70 4.04 -14.40
N TYR A 23 0.90 4.71 -13.57
CA TYR A 23 -0.55 4.89 -13.76
C TYR A 23 -0.98 6.37 -13.80
N VAL A 24 -0.09 7.28 -14.11
CA VAL A 24 -0.35 8.73 -14.13
C VAL A 24 -1.50 9.09 -15.06
N GLY A 25 -2.41 9.92 -14.59
CA GLY A 25 -3.48 10.51 -15.40
C GLY A 25 -4.75 9.67 -15.53
N THR A 26 -4.93 8.62 -14.77
CA THR A 26 -6.04 7.67 -14.95
C THR A 26 -7.27 7.92 -14.08
N MET A 27 -7.28 8.95 -13.21
CA MET A 27 -8.34 9.08 -12.20
C MET A 27 -9.23 10.31 -12.22
N ALA A 28 -8.88 11.36 -12.92
CA ALA A 28 -9.53 12.66 -12.71
C ALA A 28 -11.02 12.72 -13.10
N ASP A 29 -11.55 11.72 -13.80
CA ASP A 29 -12.88 11.77 -14.43
C ASP A 29 -13.66 10.44 -14.36
N GLY A 30 -13.32 9.56 -13.42
CA GLY A 30 -13.96 8.24 -13.32
C GLY A 30 -13.41 7.20 -14.29
N THR A 31 -12.33 7.48 -15.00
CA THR A 31 -11.65 6.55 -15.92
C THR A 31 -10.55 5.74 -15.23
N LEU A 32 -10.48 5.77 -13.90
CA LEU A 32 -9.47 5.04 -13.16
C LEU A 32 -9.50 3.57 -13.51
N ALA A 33 -8.32 3.03 -13.77
CA ALA A 33 -8.13 1.60 -13.61
C ALA A 33 -8.53 1.20 -12.19
N THR A 34 -9.42 0.24 -12.07
CA THR A 34 -9.89 -0.28 -10.78
C THR A 34 -9.07 -1.46 -10.30
N GLU A 35 -8.12 -1.89 -11.10
CA GLU A 35 -7.29 -3.06 -10.85
C GLU A 35 -5.83 -2.78 -11.22
N PHE A 36 -4.93 -3.05 -10.29
CA PHE A 36 -3.49 -2.90 -10.43
C PHE A 36 -2.85 -4.23 -10.06
N GLU A 37 -1.95 -4.75 -10.88
CA GLU A 37 -1.37 -6.08 -10.69
C GLU A 37 0.12 -6.08 -10.94
N ALA A 38 0.87 -6.77 -10.08
CA ALA A 38 2.31 -7.00 -10.26
C ALA A 38 2.74 -8.26 -9.50
N GLY A 39 3.38 -9.21 -10.19
CA GLY A 39 3.82 -10.46 -9.57
C GLY A 39 2.67 -11.19 -8.88
N SER A 40 2.85 -11.50 -7.61
CA SER A 40 1.86 -12.21 -6.79
C SER A 40 0.84 -11.30 -6.09
N ILE A 41 0.80 -10.02 -6.40
CA ILE A 41 -0.17 -9.09 -5.78
C ILE A 41 -1.07 -8.41 -6.80
N LYS A 42 -2.31 -8.22 -6.39
CA LYS A 42 -3.33 -7.48 -7.13
C LYS A 42 -4.07 -6.55 -6.17
N LEU A 43 -4.13 -5.27 -6.50
CA LEU A 43 -4.94 -4.28 -5.79
C LEU A 43 -6.20 -3.97 -6.59
N ASN A 44 -7.37 -4.21 -5.99
CA ASN A 44 -8.66 -3.79 -6.51
C ASN A 44 -9.14 -2.56 -5.74
N VAL A 45 -9.64 -1.57 -6.48
CA VAL A 45 -10.16 -0.33 -5.94
C VAL A 45 -11.62 -0.16 -6.32
N VAL A 46 -12.50 -0.01 -5.33
CA VAL A 46 -13.85 0.48 -5.56
C VAL A 46 -13.78 2.00 -5.53
N VAL A 47 -13.89 2.59 -6.70
CA VAL A 47 -13.79 4.05 -6.85
C VAL A 47 -14.98 4.72 -6.20
N ASP A 48 -14.70 5.63 -5.28
CA ASP A 48 -15.69 6.51 -4.68
C ASP A 48 -15.39 7.93 -5.16
N THR A 49 -16.22 8.43 -6.06
CA THR A 49 -16.08 9.75 -6.67
C THR A 49 -16.29 10.88 -5.66
N ASP A 50 -17.12 10.66 -4.64
CA ASP A 50 -17.36 11.64 -3.58
C ASP A 50 -16.13 11.83 -2.69
N LYS A 51 -15.28 10.82 -2.60
CA LYS A 51 -14.01 10.87 -1.85
C LYS A 51 -12.86 11.53 -2.61
N LYS A 52 -13.05 11.86 -3.86
CA LYS A 52 -12.01 12.43 -4.73
C LYS A 52 -10.74 11.57 -4.75
N MET A 53 -10.90 10.25 -4.85
CA MET A 53 -9.79 9.36 -5.11
C MET A 53 -9.08 9.76 -6.39
N ALA A 54 -7.75 9.75 -6.38
CA ALA A 54 -6.97 10.19 -7.53
C ALA A 54 -5.60 9.53 -7.58
N VAL A 55 -5.08 9.31 -8.78
CA VAL A 55 -3.65 9.09 -9.04
C VAL A 55 -3.10 10.38 -9.61
N ASP A 56 -2.38 11.13 -8.79
CA ASP A 56 -1.90 12.45 -9.16
C ASP A 56 -0.41 12.66 -8.79
N ALA A 57 0.16 13.73 -9.32
CA ALA A 57 1.54 14.10 -9.05
C ALA A 57 1.72 14.49 -7.57
N ASN A 58 2.57 13.77 -6.89
CA ASN A 58 3.03 14.05 -5.53
C ASN A 58 4.29 13.24 -5.26
N SER A 59 5.39 13.90 -4.95
CA SER A 59 6.67 13.21 -4.77
C SER A 59 6.94 12.88 -3.31
N ALA A 60 7.48 11.69 -3.08
CA ALA A 60 8.08 11.29 -1.81
C ALA A 60 9.16 10.24 -2.04
N SER A 61 10.18 10.24 -1.18
CA SER A 61 11.24 9.23 -1.18
C SER A 61 11.07 8.30 0.01
N PHE A 62 11.28 7.01 -0.18
CA PHE A 62 11.19 5.99 0.86
C PHE A 62 12.47 5.16 0.92
N GLY A 63 12.86 4.76 2.11
CA GLY A 63 14.04 3.93 2.31
C GLY A 63 14.90 4.40 3.47
N THR A 64 16.19 4.56 3.21
CA THR A 64 17.20 5.04 4.17
C THR A 64 17.98 6.22 3.58
N ALA A 65 18.80 6.89 4.39
CA ALA A 65 19.65 7.99 3.91
C ALA A 65 20.57 7.58 2.75
N ASP A 66 21.04 6.34 2.75
CA ASP A 66 22.00 5.82 1.76
C ASP A 66 21.31 5.10 0.58
N ALA A 67 20.05 4.72 0.74
CA ALA A 67 19.31 3.95 -0.27
C ALA A 67 17.82 4.33 -0.26
N GLN A 68 17.40 5.22 -1.14
CA GLN A 68 16.04 5.68 -1.26
C GLN A 68 15.52 5.51 -2.68
N ILE A 69 14.23 5.22 -2.77
CA ILE A 69 13.47 5.24 -4.02
C ILE A 69 12.57 6.47 -3.98
N LYS A 70 12.69 7.32 -4.98
CA LYS A 70 11.81 8.47 -5.19
C LYS A 70 10.64 8.06 -6.07
N TYR A 71 9.44 8.24 -5.54
CA TYR A 71 8.20 8.14 -6.29
C TYR A 71 7.71 9.56 -6.63
N THR A 72 7.08 9.72 -7.75
CA THR A 72 6.60 11.01 -8.27
C THR A 72 5.08 11.11 -8.33
N THR A 73 4.40 9.98 -8.12
CA THR A 73 2.95 9.85 -8.22
C THR A 73 2.41 9.05 -7.04
N ARG A 74 1.27 9.48 -6.53
CA ARG A 74 0.56 8.80 -5.45
C ARG A 74 -0.82 8.33 -5.90
N PHE A 75 -1.31 7.28 -5.28
CA PHE A 75 -2.73 7.02 -5.12
C PHE A 75 -3.22 7.75 -3.87
N LYS A 76 -4.10 8.70 -4.04
CA LYS A 76 -4.75 9.43 -2.96
C LYS A 76 -6.12 8.83 -2.68
N THR A 77 -6.35 8.34 -1.46
CA THR A 77 -7.63 7.71 -1.08
C THR A 77 -8.78 8.69 -0.92
N GLY A 78 -8.49 9.99 -0.87
CA GLY A 78 -9.48 11.02 -0.63
C GLY A 78 -9.82 11.21 0.85
N ALA A 79 -10.24 12.43 1.19
CA ALA A 79 -10.63 12.78 2.55
C ALA A 79 -12.12 12.50 2.73
N THR A 80 -12.48 11.71 3.75
CA THR A 80 -13.86 11.48 4.13
C THR A 80 -14.00 11.36 5.64
N SER A 81 -15.22 11.56 6.13
CA SER A 81 -15.62 11.13 7.46
C SER A 81 -16.26 9.75 7.36
N GLY A 82 -16.00 8.86 8.30
CA GLY A 82 -16.64 7.57 8.38
C GLY A 82 -15.78 6.40 7.86
N ASP A 83 -16.39 5.26 7.69
CA ASP A 83 -15.73 4.00 7.39
C ASP A 83 -15.14 3.97 5.97
N LYS A 84 -13.94 3.39 5.84
CA LYS A 84 -13.09 3.47 4.65
C LYS A 84 -12.69 2.08 4.18
N SER A 85 -13.60 1.47 3.48
CA SER A 85 -13.37 0.23 2.75
C SER A 85 -13.32 0.50 1.24
N GLY A 86 -12.94 -0.50 0.48
CA GLY A 86 -12.92 -0.45 -0.99
C GLY A 86 -11.55 -0.65 -1.60
N LEU A 87 -10.52 -0.81 -0.78
CA LEU A 87 -9.20 -1.25 -1.24
C LEU A 87 -9.00 -2.71 -0.83
N LYS A 88 -8.86 -3.60 -1.81
CA LYS A 88 -8.62 -5.02 -1.59
C LYS A 88 -7.31 -5.45 -2.22
N LEU A 89 -6.42 -5.99 -1.40
CA LEU A 89 -5.16 -6.56 -1.84
C LEU A 89 -5.27 -8.08 -1.86
N THR A 90 -5.16 -8.68 -3.03
CA THR A 90 -5.05 -10.13 -3.17
C THR A 90 -3.58 -10.50 -3.22
N VAL A 91 -3.19 -11.48 -2.42
CA VAL A 91 -1.84 -12.04 -2.37
C VAL A 91 -1.91 -13.48 -2.83
N GLY A 92 -1.15 -13.82 -3.87
CA GLY A 92 -1.21 -15.14 -4.51
C GLY A 92 -0.42 -16.22 -3.79
N ALA A 93 0.57 -15.86 -3.00
CA ALA A 93 1.43 -16.78 -2.25
C ALA A 93 1.91 -16.15 -0.94
N LYS A 94 2.43 -16.98 -0.03
CA LYS A 94 3.10 -16.48 1.19
C LYS A 94 4.35 -15.67 0.81
N GLY A 95 4.55 -14.54 1.47
CA GLY A 95 5.69 -13.66 1.24
C GLY A 95 5.68 -12.45 2.16
N THR A 96 6.36 -11.40 1.74
CA THR A 96 6.41 -10.12 2.46
C THR A 96 5.82 -9.02 1.60
N ILE A 97 4.92 -8.22 2.16
CA ILE A 97 4.51 -6.95 1.55
C ILE A 97 5.32 -5.80 2.14
N LYS A 98 5.66 -4.84 1.29
CA LYS A 98 6.31 -3.58 1.67
C LYS A 98 5.53 -2.42 1.06
N ILE A 99 5.06 -1.52 1.89
CA ILE A 99 4.16 -0.43 1.48
C ILE A 99 4.85 0.91 1.65
N ALA A 100 4.93 1.67 0.55
CA ALA A 100 5.33 3.06 0.54
C ALA A 100 4.07 3.91 0.70
N VAL A 101 3.78 4.37 1.90
CA VAL A 101 2.58 5.14 2.25
C VAL A 101 2.90 6.21 3.28
N ARG A 102 2.27 7.38 3.16
CA ARG A 102 2.34 8.45 4.15
C ARG A 102 0.98 9.11 4.35
N THR A 103 0.86 9.90 5.42
CA THR A 103 -0.35 10.69 5.65
C THR A 103 -0.58 11.69 4.50
N GLY A 104 -1.83 11.94 4.19
CA GLY A 104 -2.24 13.04 3.30
C GLY A 104 -2.28 14.41 3.98
N SER A 105 -1.79 14.51 5.22
CA SER A 105 -1.76 15.74 6.03
C SER A 105 -0.39 15.94 6.66
N ASN A 106 0.09 17.15 6.70
CA ASN A 106 1.38 17.46 7.35
C ASN A 106 1.29 17.58 8.88
N SER A 107 0.08 17.52 9.44
CA SER A 107 -0.14 17.78 10.88
C SER A 107 -1.05 16.77 11.58
N LYS A 108 -1.57 15.77 10.87
CA LYS A 108 -2.48 14.79 11.44
C LYS A 108 -1.94 13.38 11.25
N VAL A 109 -1.88 12.64 12.34
CA VAL A 109 -1.61 11.20 12.33
C VAL A 109 -2.80 10.48 11.70
N ARG A 110 -2.51 9.49 10.85
CA ARG A 110 -3.50 8.63 10.22
C ARG A 110 -3.01 7.19 10.26
N ASN A 111 -3.91 6.25 10.05
CA ASN A 111 -3.55 4.85 10.01
C ASN A 111 -4.03 4.23 8.69
N LEU A 112 -3.17 3.41 8.09
CA LEU A 112 -3.55 2.44 7.08
C LEU A 112 -3.39 1.06 7.70
N LYS A 113 -4.43 0.24 7.63
CA LYS A 113 -4.43 -1.10 8.19
C LYS A 113 -4.57 -2.14 7.09
N VAL A 114 -3.81 -3.22 7.19
CA VAL A 114 -3.94 -4.42 6.37
C VAL A 114 -4.63 -5.47 7.21
N VAL A 115 -5.83 -5.88 6.79
CA VAL A 115 -6.74 -6.71 7.59
C VAL A 115 -7.14 -7.95 6.80
N LYS A 116 -6.98 -9.14 7.38
CA LYS A 116 -7.46 -10.40 6.82
C LYS A 116 -8.48 -11.04 7.75
N SER A 117 -9.69 -11.26 7.24
CA SER A 117 -10.78 -11.88 8.01
C SER A 117 -11.01 -11.22 9.38
N GLY A 118 -10.96 -9.88 9.42
CA GLY A 118 -11.15 -9.09 10.64
C GLY A 118 -9.93 -8.98 11.57
N LEU A 119 -8.81 -9.65 11.24
CA LEU A 119 -7.56 -9.57 12.01
C LEU A 119 -6.58 -8.59 11.36
N GLU A 120 -6.10 -7.63 12.13
CA GLU A 120 -5.03 -6.73 11.69
C GLU A 120 -3.72 -7.49 11.54
N VAL A 121 -3.15 -7.46 10.34
CA VAL A 121 -1.83 -8.04 10.02
C VAL A 121 -0.74 -6.97 10.10
N LEU A 122 -1.09 -5.74 9.74
CA LEU A 122 -0.20 -4.60 9.78
C LEU A 122 -1.01 -3.33 10.07
N THR A 123 -0.48 -2.48 10.94
CA THR A 123 -0.95 -1.11 11.12
C THR A 123 0.18 -0.14 10.76
N CYS A 124 -0.02 0.62 9.70
CA CYS A 124 0.87 1.70 9.30
C CYS A 124 0.44 2.98 10.01
N THR A 125 1.14 3.38 11.06
CA THR A 125 0.90 4.66 11.72
C THR A 125 1.64 5.75 10.97
N LEU A 126 0.89 6.59 10.26
CA LEU A 126 1.37 7.62 9.36
C LEU A 126 1.47 8.94 10.11
N ASP A 127 2.64 9.19 10.67
CA ASP A 127 2.96 10.39 11.45
C ASP A 127 4.22 11.02 10.86
N GLU A 128 4.10 12.24 10.32
CA GLU A 128 5.24 12.99 9.76
C GLU A 128 6.39 13.15 10.76
N SER A 129 6.10 13.21 12.06
CA SER A 129 7.11 13.41 13.10
C SER A 129 7.97 12.18 13.38
N THR A 130 7.47 10.99 13.06
CA THR A 130 8.15 9.71 13.35
C THR A 130 8.57 8.95 12.10
N GLN A 131 7.79 9.05 11.01
CA GLN A 131 8.05 8.33 9.76
C GLN A 131 9.03 9.06 8.84
N LYS A 132 9.06 10.40 8.93
CA LYS A 132 9.88 11.26 8.07
C LYS A 132 11.24 11.53 8.70
N HIS A 133 12.27 11.34 7.94
CA HIS A 133 13.65 11.58 8.32
C HIS A 133 14.31 12.59 7.39
N THR A 134 15.20 13.40 7.95
CA THR A 134 16.03 14.35 7.18
C THR A 134 17.48 14.23 7.62
N VAL A 135 18.37 13.92 6.67
CA VAL A 135 19.80 13.83 6.89
C VAL A 135 20.48 14.72 5.84
N GLY A 136 21.02 15.85 6.26
CA GLY A 136 21.50 16.88 5.34
C GLY A 136 20.36 17.38 4.45
N ASP A 137 20.55 17.32 3.14
CA ASP A 137 19.54 17.71 2.13
C ASP A 137 18.60 16.55 1.72
N ILE A 138 18.79 15.36 2.33
CA ILE A 138 18.05 14.16 1.97
C ILE A 138 16.87 14.00 2.93
N THR A 139 15.65 13.96 2.37
CA THR A 139 14.42 13.65 3.11
C THR A 139 13.81 12.36 2.57
N TYR A 140 13.48 11.44 3.48
CA TYR A 140 12.88 10.15 3.16
C TYR A 140 11.89 9.72 4.24
N TYR A 141 11.07 8.74 3.90
CA TYR A 141 10.09 8.09 4.79
C TYR A 141 10.43 6.62 4.97
N ASP A 142 10.06 6.06 6.11
CA ASP A 142 10.11 4.63 6.33
C ASP A 142 9.04 3.90 5.51
N TYR A 143 9.38 2.71 5.02
CA TYR A 143 8.41 1.74 4.55
C TYR A 143 7.74 1.03 5.72
N PHE A 144 6.56 0.48 5.46
CA PHE A 144 5.91 -0.49 6.35
C PHE A 144 5.96 -1.88 5.72
N THR A 145 6.30 -2.89 6.52
CA THR A 145 6.46 -4.26 6.03
C THR A 145 5.69 -5.24 6.91
N ALA A 146 5.15 -6.30 6.30
CA ALA A 146 4.56 -7.42 7.02
C ALA A 146 4.69 -8.71 6.23
N GLU A 147 4.86 -9.84 6.94
CA GLU A 147 4.66 -11.17 6.39
C GLU A 147 3.18 -11.40 6.11
N VAL A 148 2.86 -11.97 4.97
CA VAL A 148 1.49 -12.24 4.52
C VAL A 148 1.37 -13.66 3.97
N GLU A 149 0.25 -14.29 4.25
CA GLU A 149 -0.15 -15.56 3.63
C GLU A 149 -0.94 -15.28 2.34
N ALA A 150 -1.08 -16.27 1.47
CA ALA A 150 -1.98 -16.16 0.33
C ALA A 150 -3.42 -15.85 0.78
N GLY A 151 -4.12 -15.02 0.03
CA GLY A 151 -5.49 -14.65 0.31
C GLY A 151 -5.83 -13.19 0.03
N GLU A 152 -7.02 -12.78 0.45
CA GLU A 152 -7.53 -11.43 0.26
C GLU A 152 -7.42 -10.64 1.57
N TYR A 153 -6.97 -9.39 1.46
CA TYR A 153 -6.80 -8.44 2.55
C TYR A 153 -7.57 -7.16 2.24
N ASP A 154 -8.22 -6.60 3.25
CA ASP A 154 -8.77 -5.26 3.18
C ASP A 154 -7.70 -4.25 3.60
N LEU A 155 -7.50 -3.22 2.79
CA LEU A 155 -6.75 -2.04 3.20
C LEU A 155 -7.74 -0.99 3.68
N THR A 156 -7.78 -0.77 4.99
CA THR A 156 -8.67 0.22 5.61
C THR A 156 -7.87 1.41 6.12
N TYR A 157 -8.47 2.59 6.14
CA TYR A 157 -7.82 3.80 6.60
C TYR A 157 -8.78 4.68 7.41
N ASP A 158 -8.21 5.45 8.32
CA ASP A 158 -8.97 6.36 9.17
C ASP A 158 -9.56 7.54 8.38
N ALA A 159 -10.39 8.33 9.05
CA ALA A 159 -10.94 9.56 8.48
C ALA A 159 -9.84 10.48 7.96
N GLY A 160 -9.83 10.70 6.67
CA GLY A 160 -8.88 11.54 5.97
C GLY A 160 -8.00 10.78 4.96
N ALA A 161 -7.37 11.52 4.07
CA ALA A 161 -6.60 10.95 2.98
C ALA A 161 -5.28 10.32 3.45
N VAL A 162 -4.96 9.17 2.88
CA VAL A 162 -3.61 8.60 2.87
C VAL A 162 -3.08 8.58 1.44
N ASN A 163 -1.77 8.67 1.30
CA ASN A 163 -1.08 8.67 0.01
C ASN A 163 -0.27 7.38 -0.10
N ILE A 164 -0.67 6.51 -1.02
CA ILE A 164 0.05 5.27 -1.32
C ILE A 164 0.85 5.48 -2.59
N TYR A 165 2.15 5.19 -2.56
CA TYR A 165 3.06 5.36 -3.70
C TYR A 165 3.39 4.03 -4.37
N ALA A 166 3.57 2.98 -3.56
CA ALA A 166 3.82 1.64 -4.07
C ALA A 166 3.42 0.57 -3.05
N ILE A 167 3.10 -0.61 -3.56
CA ILE A 167 2.98 -1.85 -2.80
C ILE A 167 3.88 -2.87 -3.48
N GLU A 168 4.89 -3.35 -2.77
CA GLU A 168 5.84 -4.35 -3.23
C GLU A 168 5.58 -5.68 -2.53
N TYR A 169 5.71 -6.76 -3.28
CA TYR A 169 5.70 -8.13 -2.79
C TYR A 169 7.06 -8.78 -3.09
N ILE A 170 7.62 -9.43 -2.06
CA ILE A 170 8.90 -10.12 -2.09
C ILE A 170 8.74 -11.54 -1.57
#